data_a0a9a7555ef31827f7fa97ebf83e8bf7
#
_entry.id   a0a9a7555ef31827f7fa97ebf83e8bf7
#
_cell.length_a   1.000
_cell.length_b   1.000
_cell.length_c   1.000
_cell.angle_alpha   90.00
_cell.angle_beta   90.00
_cell.angle_gamma   90.00
#
_symmetry.space_group_name_H-M   'P 1'
#
loop_
_entity.id
_entity.type
_entity.pdbx_description
1 polymer ?
#
loop_
_entity_poly.entity_id
_entity_poly.type
_entity_poly.pdbx_seq_one_letter_code
_entity_poly.pdbx_strand_id
1 'polypeptide(L)'
;MQNLDGDLSFTGGTPEESRENLQRLIDDIADGPAATLMWSIGAGSDILYYQTKVASTWGWRQTKYSDDSKWQERIERCRLATEAGLDAPRIVGERARERGLKFFPSYRMNDAHYCSDPLHYPLTGRFWMEHQDATIGESPIEGYDGYRHLLNYADEEVRAYRLAVIFEAMERYADLMDGFELDFNRFQIFFPPGTAEKNAHLMTAMLEKVRQRFNAIASEQRRPMRLIVRVPPTLKNCTWSGLEIATWMERDFIDAIIPAQVMTLAHDMPLDEFVQLAKAAKPAKSKECEVIGSLYGRAGYNWPFSAEHDAAAYSAEVSRTPTSAQFLGAALNQRYLGVTRHQIYNYILHTDASTCNALTSLKGERRYQITQGYFYDKEDNYEYRKQLPVALHPGKKIALRILIGEDPTQVNAYLRIGLQGANRDYAGVAMSVSLNGQVLHEGSTANQLIVTTGTRHGNGSHAPPTEAYVQWPISNVASLHRGWNDIEISISASPKALQLVETEIAVNEIE
;
A
#
# COMPACT_ATOMS: atom_id res chain seq x y z
N MET A 1 -2.41 8.86 -10.20
CA MET A 1 -1.42 7.92 -10.77
C MET A 1 -1.90 6.51 -10.50
N GLN A 2 -1.81 5.62 -11.48
CA GLN A 2 -2.19 4.22 -11.34
C GLN A 2 -0.91 3.37 -11.20
N ASN A 3 -0.77 2.61 -10.12
CA ASN A 3 0.30 1.63 -9.95
C ASN A 3 -0.26 0.22 -10.13
N LEU A 4 0.42 -0.60 -10.90
CA LEU A 4 0.05 -2.00 -11.16
C LEU A 4 1.24 -2.94 -11.00
N ASP A 5 0.96 -4.11 -10.48
CA ASP A 5 1.89 -5.23 -10.48
C ASP A 5 2.08 -5.73 -11.91
N GLY A 6 3.33 -5.82 -12.35
CA GLY A 6 3.67 -6.27 -13.69
C GLY A 6 3.37 -7.76 -13.96
N ASP A 7 2.85 -8.48 -12.99
CA ASP A 7 2.46 -9.88 -13.13
C ASP A 7 1.25 -10.11 -14.06
N LEU A 8 0.56 -9.03 -14.41
CA LEU A 8 -0.46 -9.03 -15.49
C LEU A 8 0.16 -9.19 -16.89
N SER A 9 1.50 -9.17 -17.00
CA SER A 9 2.23 -9.18 -18.27
C SER A 9 2.00 -10.43 -19.13
N PHE A 10 1.53 -11.54 -18.55
CA PHE A 10 1.49 -12.84 -19.22
C PHE A 10 0.13 -13.51 -19.05
N THR A 11 -0.90 -12.85 -19.53
CA THR A 11 -2.31 -13.30 -19.39
C THR A 11 -2.86 -14.05 -20.62
N GLY A 12 -2.14 -14.01 -21.77
CA GLY A 12 -2.50 -14.69 -23.00
C GLY A 12 -1.99 -16.13 -23.07
N GLY A 13 -2.58 -16.96 -23.92
CA GLY A 13 -2.10 -18.30 -24.25
C GLY A 13 -0.90 -18.27 -25.19
N THR A 14 -0.73 -17.19 -25.97
CA THR A 14 0.38 -16.95 -26.88
C THR A 14 1.07 -15.61 -26.58
N PRO A 15 2.31 -15.40 -27.08
CA PRO A 15 2.96 -14.09 -26.98
C PRO A 15 2.13 -12.95 -27.60
N GLU A 16 1.48 -13.20 -28.72
CA GLU A 16 0.64 -12.23 -29.42
C GLU A 16 -0.59 -11.86 -28.57
N GLU A 17 -1.30 -12.84 -28.03
CA GLU A 17 -2.41 -12.61 -27.11
C GLU A 17 -1.98 -11.85 -25.85
N SER A 18 -0.81 -12.16 -25.32
CA SER A 18 -0.26 -11.44 -24.17
C SER A 18 -0.01 -9.96 -24.50
N ARG A 19 0.53 -9.66 -25.69
CA ARG A 19 0.71 -8.29 -26.21
C ARG A 19 -0.62 -7.56 -26.33
N GLU A 20 -1.61 -8.18 -26.97
CA GLU A 20 -2.94 -7.59 -27.17
C GLU A 20 -3.65 -7.31 -25.84
N ASN A 21 -3.55 -8.25 -24.88
CA ASN A 21 -4.13 -8.09 -23.56
C ASN A 21 -3.48 -6.93 -22.79
N LEU A 22 -2.14 -6.79 -22.87
CA LEU A 22 -1.44 -5.65 -22.28
C LEU A 22 -1.87 -4.33 -22.90
N GLN A 23 -1.94 -4.25 -24.23
CA GLN A 23 -2.37 -3.04 -24.92
C GLN A 23 -3.80 -2.66 -24.56
N ARG A 24 -4.73 -3.62 -24.49
CA ARG A 24 -6.11 -3.39 -24.07
C ARG A 24 -6.19 -2.89 -22.63
N LEU A 25 -5.43 -3.48 -21.71
CA LEU A 25 -5.38 -3.01 -20.32
C LEU A 25 -4.93 -1.54 -20.24
N ILE A 26 -3.94 -1.14 -21.05
CA ILE A 26 -3.47 0.25 -21.06
C ILE A 26 -4.50 1.17 -21.70
N ASP A 27 -5.23 0.72 -22.72
CA ASP A 27 -6.34 1.46 -23.31
C ASP A 27 -7.43 1.74 -22.28
N ASP A 28 -7.85 0.72 -21.54
CA ASP A 28 -8.85 0.84 -20.49
C ASP A 28 -8.41 1.80 -19.38
N ILE A 29 -7.13 1.79 -18.99
CA ILE A 29 -6.58 2.73 -18.00
C ILE A 29 -6.57 4.16 -18.53
N ALA A 30 -6.23 4.35 -19.81
CA ALA A 30 -6.15 5.65 -20.44
C ALA A 30 -7.54 6.28 -20.66
N ASP A 31 -8.57 5.47 -20.79
CA ASP A 31 -9.97 5.93 -20.86
C ASP A 31 -10.50 6.37 -19.48
N GLY A 32 -9.79 6.03 -18.40
CA GLY A 32 -10.08 6.45 -17.03
C GLY A 32 -9.38 7.76 -16.62
N PRO A 33 -9.47 8.15 -15.34
CA PRO A 33 -8.92 9.41 -14.83
C PRO A 33 -7.40 9.39 -14.59
N ALA A 34 -6.72 8.31 -14.88
CA ALA A 34 -5.28 8.19 -14.65
C ALA A 34 -4.48 9.02 -15.68
N ALA A 35 -3.58 9.87 -15.20
CA ALA A 35 -2.64 10.61 -16.06
C ALA A 35 -1.23 10.01 -16.08
N THR A 36 -0.97 9.03 -15.23
CA THR A 36 0.34 8.40 -15.07
C THR A 36 0.16 6.94 -14.75
N LEU A 37 0.90 6.10 -15.43
CA LEU A 37 1.02 4.67 -15.17
C LEU A 37 2.37 4.38 -14.53
N MET A 38 2.35 3.70 -13.38
CA MET A 38 3.50 3.11 -12.73
C MET A 38 3.40 1.60 -12.90
N TRP A 39 4.41 0.98 -13.48
CA TRP A 39 4.39 -0.45 -13.81
C TRP A 39 5.55 -1.17 -13.16
N SER A 40 5.25 -2.14 -12.29
CA SER A 40 6.29 -2.96 -11.67
C SER A 40 7.00 -3.81 -12.71
N ILE A 41 8.34 -3.70 -12.76
CA ILE A 41 9.18 -4.39 -13.75
C ILE A 41 9.60 -5.78 -13.33
N GLY A 42 9.27 -6.19 -12.11
CA GLY A 42 9.61 -7.51 -11.57
C GLY A 42 8.95 -7.77 -10.22
N ALA A 43 9.17 -8.98 -9.69
CA ALA A 43 8.69 -9.42 -8.39
C ALA A 43 9.66 -10.41 -7.72
N GLY A 44 9.43 -10.71 -6.45
CA GLY A 44 10.27 -11.63 -5.68
C GLY A 44 11.71 -11.15 -5.55
N SER A 45 12.65 -12.08 -5.49
CA SER A 45 14.08 -11.74 -5.44
C SER A 45 14.64 -11.51 -6.85
N ASP A 46 14.17 -10.42 -7.51
CA ASP A 46 14.56 -9.94 -8.85
C ASP A 46 14.26 -10.92 -9.98
N ILE A 47 13.02 -11.32 -10.05
CA ILE A 47 12.47 -11.95 -11.25
C ILE A 47 11.84 -10.86 -12.12
N LEU A 48 12.50 -10.52 -13.24
CA LEU A 48 12.09 -9.43 -14.12
C LEU A 48 11.17 -9.91 -15.24
N TYR A 49 10.30 -9.04 -15.71
CA TYR A 49 9.30 -9.29 -16.75
C TYR A 49 9.82 -8.95 -18.16
N TYR A 50 11.13 -8.93 -18.30
CA TYR A 50 11.84 -8.76 -19.57
C TYR A 50 13.13 -9.58 -19.56
N GLN A 51 13.73 -9.78 -20.73
CA GLN A 51 15.01 -10.47 -20.84
C GLN A 51 16.13 -9.58 -20.30
N THR A 52 16.65 -9.93 -19.14
CA THR A 52 17.70 -9.20 -18.41
C THR A 52 19.06 -9.83 -18.59
N LYS A 53 20.12 -9.01 -18.48
CA LYS A 53 21.52 -9.44 -18.47
C LYS A 53 22.08 -9.53 -17.05
N VAL A 54 21.40 -8.93 -16.08
CA VAL A 54 21.89 -8.76 -14.69
C VAL A 54 21.17 -9.67 -13.72
N ALA A 55 19.83 -9.70 -13.78
CA ALA A 55 18.97 -10.42 -12.83
C ALA A 55 18.50 -11.76 -13.41
N SER A 56 17.34 -12.23 -12.98
CA SER A 56 16.69 -13.41 -13.53
C SER A 56 15.42 -13.05 -14.26
N THR A 57 15.21 -13.62 -15.43
CA THR A 57 13.96 -13.47 -16.17
C THR A 57 12.94 -14.47 -15.65
N TRP A 58 11.67 -14.14 -15.64
CA TRP A 58 10.62 -15.06 -15.25
C TRP A 58 10.70 -16.36 -16.07
N GLY A 59 10.64 -17.49 -15.40
CA GLY A 59 10.80 -18.79 -16.02
C GLY A 59 12.25 -19.26 -16.25
N TRP A 60 13.26 -18.49 -15.78
CA TRP A 60 14.68 -18.86 -15.90
C TRP A 60 15.01 -20.23 -15.30
N ARG A 61 14.23 -20.66 -14.31
CA ARG A 61 14.39 -21.90 -13.58
C ARG A 61 13.27 -22.87 -13.95
N GLN A 62 13.64 -23.94 -14.66
CA GLN A 62 12.72 -25.00 -15.11
C GLN A 62 12.59 -26.11 -14.07
N THR A 63 12.19 -25.82 -12.85
CA THR A 63 11.92 -26.85 -11.84
C THR A 63 10.42 -26.99 -11.61
N LYS A 64 9.98 -28.18 -11.21
CA LYS A 64 8.63 -28.35 -10.63
C LYS A 64 8.59 -27.61 -9.30
N TYR A 65 7.90 -26.49 -9.25
CA TYR A 65 7.85 -25.61 -8.09
C TYR A 65 6.79 -26.02 -7.07
N SER A 66 5.73 -26.65 -7.53
CA SER A 66 4.65 -27.18 -6.70
C SER A 66 3.79 -28.12 -7.51
N ASP A 67 2.88 -28.87 -6.85
CA ASP A 67 1.81 -29.63 -7.51
C ASP A 67 0.70 -28.73 -8.09
N ASP A 68 0.85 -27.38 -7.95
CA ASP A 68 -0.09 -26.41 -8.51
C ASP A 68 0.17 -26.20 -10.01
N SER A 69 -0.66 -26.82 -10.83
CA SER A 69 -0.61 -26.76 -12.28
C SER A 69 -0.73 -25.33 -12.84
N LYS A 70 -1.44 -24.43 -12.13
CA LYS A 70 -1.62 -23.03 -12.56
C LYS A 70 -0.33 -22.24 -12.51
N TRP A 71 0.53 -22.45 -11.50
CA TRP A 71 1.84 -21.83 -11.42
C TRP A 71 2.77 -22.32 -12.50
N GLN A 72 2.77 -23.63 -12.77
CA GLN A 72 3.58 -24.24 -13.83
C GLN A 72 3.22 -23.67 -15.20
N GLU A 73 1.93 -23.63 -15.51
CA GLU A 73 1.41 -23.07 -16.75
C GLU A 73 1.78 -21.59 -16.93
N ARG A 74 1.65 -20.79 -15.87
CA ARG A 74 2.02 -19.37 -15.88
C ARG A 74 3.50 -19.16 -16.13
N ILE A 75 4.36 -19.92 -15.47
CA ILE A 75 5.83 -19.84 -15.66
C ILE A 75 6.20 -20.19 -17.10
N GLU A 76 5.62 -21.24 -17.65
CA GLU A 76 5.89 -21.67 -19.02
C GLU A 76 5.45 -20.61 -20.05
N ARG A 77 4.26 -20.01 -19.87
CA ARG A 77 3.81 -18.88 -20.70
C ARG A 77 4.77 -17.70 -20.63
N CYS A 78 5.23 -17.34 -19.44
CA CYS A 78 6.21 -16.26 -19.25
C CYS A 78 7.53 -16.57 -19.98
N ARG A 79 8.01 -17.81 -19.86
CA ARG A 79 9.24 -18.25 -20.52
C ARG A 79 9.09 -18.15 -22.04
N LEU A 80 8.03 -18.74 -22.59
CA LEU A 80 7.78 -18.73 -24.04
C LEU A 80 7.61 -17.31 -24.58
N ALA A 81 6.86 -16.45 -23.89
CA ALA A 81 6.67 -15.06 -24.29
C ALA A 81 8.00 -14.29 -24.30
N THR A 82 8.83 -14.46 -23.27
CA THR A 82 10.13 -13.78 -23.17
C THR A 82 11.12 -14.31 -24.22
N GLU A 83 11.15 -15.62 -24.47
CA GLU A 83 11.97 -16.22 -25.53
C GLU A 83 11.55 -15.76 -26.93
N ALA A 84 10.25 -15.51 -27.13
CA ALA A 84 9.72 -14.88 -28.34
C ALA A 84 10.02 -13.37 -28.44
N GLY A 85 10.75 -12.80 -27.46
CA GLY A 85 11.15 -11.40 -27.46
C GLY A 85 10.11 -10.43 -26.89
N LEU A 86 9.10 -10.92 -26.17
CA LEU A 86 8.12 -10.06 -25.53
C LEU A 86 8.77 -9.33 -24.33
N ASP A 87 8.81 -8.00 -24.44
CA ASP A 87 9.24 -7.07 -23.38
C ASP A 87 8.00 -6.37 -22.85
N ALA A 88 7.40 -6.92 -21.80
CA ALA A 88 6.13 -6.42 -21.29
C ALA A 88 6.19 -4.95 -20.83
N PRO A 89 7.18 -4.49 -20.04
CA PRO A 89 7.30 -3.09 -19.68
C PRO A 89 7.47 -2.16 -20.90
N ARG A 90 8.13 -2.59 -21.96
CA ARG A 90 8.26 -1.80 -23.20
C ARG A 90 6.93 -1.66 -23.92
N ILE A 91 6.19 -2.76 -24.10
CA ILE A 91 4.87 -2.75 -24.72
C ILE A 91 3.93 -1.82 -23.97
N VAL A 92 3.94 -1.92 -22.63
CA VAL A 92 3.15 -1.06 -21.74
C VAL A 92 3.54 0.41 -21.88
N GLY A 93 4.85 0.72 -21.88
CA GLY A 93 5.36 2.09 -22.00
C GLY A 93 5.06 2.72 -23.37
N GLU A 94 5.22 1.97 -24.46
CA GLU A 94 4.88 2.40 -25.81
C GLU A 94 3.38 2.72 -25.90
N ARG A 95 2.52 1.78 -25.43
CA ARG A 95 1.07 1.99 -25.47
C ARG A 95 0.62 3.14 -24.56
N ALA A 96 1.19 3.26 -23.35
CA ALA A 96 0.93 4.39 -22.45
C ALA A 96 1.22 5.74 -23.13
N ARG A 97 2.37 5.85 -23.80
CA ARG A 97 2.72 7.06 -24.56
C ARG A 97 1.76 7.34 -25.71
N GLU A 98 1.38 6.34 -26.51
CA GLU A 98 0.39 6.46 -27.58
C GLU A 98 -0.95 7.00 -27.06
N ARG A 99 -1.33 6.58 -25.84
CA ARG A 99 -2.57 6.99 -25.18
C ARG A 99 -2.45 8.26 -24.34
N GLY A 100 -1.29 8.93 -24.33
CA GLY A 100 -1.06 10.18 -23.61
C GLY A 100 -0.83 10.04 -22.10
N LEU A 101 -0.59 8.82 -21.60
CA LEU A 101 -0.19 8.56 -20.22
C LEU A 101 1.31 8.79 -20.04
N LYS A 102 1.71 9.30 -18.88
CA LYS A 102 3.10 9.25 -18.45
C LYS A 102 3.44 7.85 -17.98
N PHE A 103 4.63 7.37 -18.30
CA PHE A 103 5.09 6.03 -17.96
C PHE A 103 6.26 6.06 -16.98
N PHE A 104 6.14 5.30 -15.90
CA PHE A 104 7.16 5.12 -14.86
C PHE A 104 7.38 3.63 -14.60
N PRO A 105 8.52 3.05 -15.02
CA PRO A 105 8.94 1.77 -14.50
C PRO A 105 9.09 1.86 -12.97
N SER A 106 8.59 0.85 -12.25
CA SER A 106 8.65 0.77 -10.80
C SER A 106 9.45 -0.44 -10.39
N TYR A 107 10.48 -0.23 -9.55
CA TYR A 107 11.34 -1.28 -9.04
C TYR A 107 11.18 -1.46 -7.53
N ARG A 108 10.84 -2.67 -7.10
CA ARG A 108 10.76 -3.04 -5.68
C ARG A 108 12.14 -3.22 -5.10
N MET A 109 12.52 -2.36 -4.16
CA MET A 109 13.86 -2.38 -3.55
C MET A 109 14.12 -3.64 -2.74
N ASN A 110 13.11 -4.22 -2.10
CA ASN A 110 13.12 -5.56 -1.54
C ASN A 110 11.74 -6.21 -1.72
N ASP A 111 11.69 -7.53 -1.84
CA ASP A 111 10.44 -8.26 -2.04
C ASP A 111 10.52 -9.65 -1.40
N ALA A 112 9.67 -9.90 -0.41
CA ALA A 112 9.59 -11.14 0.35
C ALA A 112 8.46 -12.08 -0.13
N HIS A 113 7.91 -11.87 -1.33
CA HIS A 113 6.91 -12.78 -1.85
C HIS A 113 7.47 -14.19 -1.94
N TYR A 114 6.78 -15.12 -1.27
CA TYR A 114 7.12 -16.55 -1.24
C TYR A 114 8.48 -16.88 -0.64
N CYS A 115 9.08 -15.99 0.15
CA CYS A 115 10.35 -16.22 0.82
C CYS A 115 10.29 -17.22 1.99
N SER A 116 9.12 -17.76 2.32
CA SER A 116 9.00 -18.86 3.29
C SER A 116 9.63 -20.17 2.82
N ASP A 117 9.66 -20.39 1.50
CA ASP A 117 10.33 -21.52 0.85
C ASP A 117 11.04 -21.09 -0.44
N PRO A 118 12.11 -20.29 -0.33
CA PRO A 118 12.75 -19.68 -1.50
C PRO A 118 13.42 -20.70 -2.44
N LEU A 119 13.77 -21.87 -1.93
CA LEU A 119 14.42 -22.89 -2.77
C LEU A 119 13.45 -23.54 -3.76
N HIS A 120 12.17 -23.58 -3.44
CA HIS A 120 11.13 -24.22 -4.27
C HIS A 120 10.22 -23.21 -4.98
N TYR A 121 10.41 -21.91 -4.75
CA TYR A 121 9.55 -20.89 -5.33
C TYR A 121 10.05 -20.33 -6.65
N PRO A 122 9.14 -20.06 -7.61
CA PRO A 122 9.52 -19.58 -8.95
C PRO A 122 9.97 -18.12 -8.98
N LEU A 123 9.68 -17.35 -7.92
CA LEU A 123 10.07 -15.94 -7.81
C LEU A 123 11.41 -15.73 -7.10
N THR A 124 12.21 -16.79 -6.93
CA THR A 124 13.57 -16.69 -6.39
C THR A 124 14.58 -16.52 -7.51
N GLY A 125 15.32 -15.41 -7.51
CA GLY A 125 16.32 -15.07 -8.52
C GLY A 125 17.65 -15.80 -8.32
N ARG A 126 18.47 -15.84 -9.39
CA ARG A 126 19.80 -16.49 -9.39
C ARG A 126 20.71 -15.88 -8.33
N PHE A 127 20.80 -14.56 -8.27
CA PHE A 127 21.66 -13.89 -7.29
C PHE A 127 21.37 -14.36 -5.86
N TRP A 128 20.08 -14.43 -5.48
CA TRP A 128 19.70 -14.95 -4.16
C TRP A 128 20.14 -16.39 -3.93
N MET A 129 20.00 -17.24 -4.96
CA MET A 129 20.41 -18.66 -4.87
C MET A 129 21.91 -18.83 -4.66
N GLU A 130 22.70 -17.93 -5.18
CA GLU A 130 24.17 -17.94 -5.10
C GLU A 130 24.70 -17.22 -3.84
N HIS A 131 23.88 -16.32 -3.21
CA HIS A 131 24.28 -15.46 -2.08
C HIS A 131 23.30 -15.56 -0.91
N GLN A 132 22.96 -16.79 -0.49
CA GLN A 132 22.00 -17.02 0.60
C GLN A 132 22.50 -16.49 1.97
N ASP A 133 23.80 -16.33 2.14
CA ASP A 133 24.47 -15.74 3.29
C ASP A 133 24.35 -14.20 3.33
N ALA A 134 24.07 -13.56 2.19
CA ALA A 134 23.84 -12.12 2.09
C ALA A 134 22.39 -11.69 2.37
N THR A 135 21.71 -12.42 3.25
CA THR A 135 20.33 -12.13 3.65
C THR A 135 20.24 -11.46 5.02
N ILE A 136 19.04 -10.98 5.36
CA ILE A 136 18.76 -10.35 6.67
C ILE A 136 19.06 -11.32 7.83
N GLY A 137 18.82 -12.63 7.63
CA GLY A 137 19.12 -13.70 8.59
C GLY A 137 18.08 -13.89 9.69
N GLU A 138 17.45 -12.82 10.16
CA GLU A 138 16.38 -12.85 11.16
C GLU A 138 15.22 -11.96 10.75
N SER A 139 13.97 -12.42 10.94
CA SER A 139 12.81 -11.58 10.69
C SER A 139 12.60 -10.59 11.85
N PRO A 140 12.50 -9.28 11.58
CA PRO A 140 12.10 -8.31 12.60
C PRO A 140 10.59 -8.30 12.85
N ILE A 141 9.81 -8.98 12.01
CA ILE A 141 8.35 -9.02 12.11
C ILE A 141 7.92 -10.30 12.80
N GLU A 142 7.12 -10.17 13.85
CA GLU A 142 6.58 -11.32 14.57
C GLU A 142 5.61 -12.11 13.67
N GLY A 143 5.70 -13.45 13.74
CA GLY A 143 4.80 -14.36 13.02
C GLY A 143 5.04 -14.51 11.51
N TYR A 144 6.07 -13.87 10.95
CA TYR A 144 6.44 -14.06 9.55
C TYR A 144 7.93 -14.25 9.35
N ASP A 145 8.37 -15.49 9.41
CA ASP A 145 9.79 -15.86 9.29
C ASP A 145 10.40 -15.61 7.90
N GLY A 146 9.57 -15.54 6.87
CA GLY A 146 10.01 -15.32 5.47
C GLY A 146 10.86 -14.07 5.26
N TYR A 147 10.70 -13.05 6.07
CA TYR A 147 11.49 -11.81 5.96
C TYR A 147 12.99 -12.01 6.19
N ARG A 148 13.41 -13.04 6.92
CA ARG A 148 14.83 -13.38 7.10
C ARG A 148 15.57 -13.61 5.79
N HIS A 149 14.82 -13.97 4.73
CA HIS A 149 15.37 -14.26 3.40
C HIS A 149 15.49 -13.03 2.49
N LEU A 150 15.05 -11.86 2.95
CA LEU A 150 15.30 -10.61 2.23
C LEU A 150 16.79 -10.32 2.12
N LEU A 151 17.22 -9.72 1.02
CA LEU A 151 18.61 -9.34 0.83
C LEU A 151 19.01 -8.20 1.76
N ASN A 152 20.21 -8.33 2.35
CA ASN A 152 20.77 -7.41 3.31
C ASN A 152 21.57 -6.29 2.62
N TYR A 153 21.07 -5.08 2.68
CA TYR A 153 21.73 -3.91 2.07
C TYR A 153 22.99 -3.42 2.82
N ALA A 154 23.34 -4.00 3.98
CA ALA A 154 24.65 -3.78 4.60
C ALA A 154 25.77 -4.46 3.79
N ASP A 155 25.42 -5.49 3.01
CA ASP A 155 26.33 -6.18 2.11
C ASP A 155 26.65 -5.35 0.85
N GLU A 156 27.92 -5.22 0.49
CA GLU A 156 28.35 -4.44 -0.68
C GLU A 156 27.96 -5.09 -2.01
N GLU A 157 28.02 -6.41 -2.09
CA GLU A 157 27.66 -7.16 -3.30
C GLU A 157 26.16 -7.05 -3.58
N VAL A 158 25.32 -7.09 -2.52
CA VAL A 158 23.87 -6.83 -2.64
C VAL A 158 23.62 -5.44 -3.22
N ARG A 159 24.28 -4.40 -2.67
CA ARG A 159 24.10 -3.03 -3.18
C ARG A 159 24.59 -2.87 -4.61
N ALA A 160 25.72 -3.47 -4.95
CA ALA A 160 26.27 -3.45 -6.32
C ALA A 160 25.33 -4.14 -7.32
N TYR A 161 24.82 -5.31 -6.95
CA TYR A 161 23.84 -6.04 -7.75
C TYR A 161 22.54 -5.23 -7.96
N ARG A 162 21.95 -4.69 -6.88
CA ARG A 162 20.74 -3.88 -6.95
C ARG A 162 20.93 -2.64 -7.82
N LEU A 163 22.07 -1.96 -7.72
CA LEU A 163 22.40 -0.83 -8.59
C LEU A 163 22.46 -1.26 -10.05
N ALA A 164 23.09 -2.41 -10.35
CA ALA A 164 23.16 -2.91 -11.72
C ALA A 164 21.78 -3.21 -12.32
N VAL A 165 20.85 -3.79 -11.53
CA VAL A 165 19.46 -4.03 -11.97
C VAL A 165 18.73 -2.71 -12.24
N ILE A 166 18.85 -1.73 -11.34
CA ILE A 166 18.23 -0.41 -11.49
C ILE A 166 18.77 0.30 -12.72
N PHE A 167 20.06 0.30 -12.91
CA PHE A 167 20.70 0.95 -14.06
C PHE A 167 20.31 0.30 -15.39
N GLU A 168 20.30 -1.05 -15.44
CA GLU A 168 19.83 -1.78 -16.64
C GLU A 168 18.38 -1.36 -17.00
N ALA A 169 17.49 -1.33 -16.03
CA ALA A 169 16.10 -0.95 -16.25
C ALA A 169 15.96 0.50 -16.71
N MET A 170 16.65 1.44 -16.04
CA MET A 170 16.63 2.85 -16.41
C MET A 170 17.18 3.09 -17.81
N GLU A 171 18.29 2.44 -18.19
CA GLU A 171 18.88 2.53 -19.52
C GLU A 171 17.99 1.90 -20.59
N ARG A 172 17.40 0.73 -20.27
CA ARG A 172 16.53 -0.01 -21.19
C ARG A 172 15.28 0.78 -21.59
N TYR A 173 14.70 1.53 -20.65
CA TYR A 173 13.46 2.28 -20.86
C TYR A 173 13.68 3.80 -20.94
N ALA A 174 14.92 4.24 -21.08
CA ALA A 174 15.31 5.65 -21.14
C ALA A 174 14.51 6.45 -22.19
N ASP A 175 14.28 5.86 -23.34
CA ASP A 175 13.54 6.45 -24.46
C ASP A 175 12.04 6.57 -24.20
N LEU A 176 11.47 5.79 -23.29
CA LEU A 176 10.04 5.70 -23.01
C LEU A 176 9.62 6.38 -21.70
N MET A 177 10.38 6.20 -20.63
CA MET A 177 9.97 6.60 -19.28
C MET A 177 9.94 8.11 -19.10
N ASP A 178 8.92 8.63 -18.41
CA ASP A 178 8.84 10.01 -17.90
C ASP A 178 9.43 10.16 -16.50
N GLY A 179 9.85 9.07 -15.91
CA GLY A 179 10.51 8.98 -14.62
C GLY A 179 10.68 7.53 -14.20
N PHE A 180 11.17 7.34 -12.98
CA PHE A 180 11.42 6.02 -12.41
C PHE A 180 10.96 6.00 -10.95
N GLU A 181 10.32 4.92 -10.50
CA GLU A 181 9.93 4.72 -9.11
C GLU A 181 10.84 3.68 -8.45
N LEU A 182 11.38 4.03 -7.28
CA LEU A 182 11.98 3.09 -6.35
C LEU A 182 10.98 2.79 -5.24
N ASP A 183 10.44 1.57 -5.20
CA ASP A 183 9.48 1.16 -4.18
C ASP A 183 10.17 0.55 -2.96
N PHE A 184 10.39 1.37 -1.93
CA PHE A 184 10.91 0.94 -0.62
C PHE A 184 9.79 0.40 0.29
N ASN A 185 8.54 0.49 -0.11
CA ASN A 185 7.43 0.21 0.77
C ASN A 185 6.77 -1.16 0.55
N ARG A 186 7.10 -1.91 -0.52
CA ARG A 186 6.48 -3.23 -0.70
C ARG A 186 6.91 -4.19 0.40
N PHE A 187 8.21 -4.18 0.76
CA PHE A 187 8.76 -4.83 1.94
C PHE A 187 9.83 -3.90 2.53
N GLN A 188 9.58 -3.39 3.71
CA GLN A 188 10.27 -2.22 4.29
C GLN A 188 11.53 -2.58 5.08
N ILE A 189 12.08 -3.76 4.86
CA ILE A 189 13.20 -4.32 5.63
C ILE A 189 14.41 -4.43 4.69
N PHE A 190 15.48 -3.72 5.01
CA PHE A 190 16.70 -3.64 4.20
C PHE A 190 17.95 -4.05 4.96
N PHE A 191 17.89 -4.09 6.28
CA PHE A 191 19.01 -4.36 7.17
C PHE A 191 18.61 -5.36 8.26
N PRO A 192 19.56 -6.10 8.84
CA PRO A 192 19.28 -6.93 10.01
C PRO A 192 18.63 -6.14 11.15
N PRO A 193 17.81 -6.77 12.00
CA PRO A 193 17.12 -6.11 13.11
C PRO A 193 18.08 -5.26 13.97
N GLY A 194 17.64 -4.06 14.35
CA GLY A 194 18.41 -3.12 15.17
C GLY A 194 19.62 -2.47 14.50
N THR A 195 19.87 -2.71 13.22
CA THR A 195 21.04 -2.15 12.52
C THR A 195 20.73 -1.11 11.46
N ALA A 196 19.44 -0.86 11.18
CA ALA A 196 19.01 -0.01 10.07
C ALA A 196 19.50 1.45 10.19
N GLU A 197 19.33 2.08 11.35
CA GLU A 197 19.79 3.47 11.56
C GLU A 197 21.31 3.61 11.36
N LYS A 198 22.09 2.67 11.89
CA LYS A 198 23.55 2.65 11.72
C LYS A 198 23.97 2.56 10.25
N ASN A 199 23.19 1.83 9.44
CA ASN A 199 23.49 1.54 8.05
C ASN A 199 22.74 2.44 7.06
N ALA A 200 21.91 3.37 7.52
CA ALA A 200 21.08 4.25 6.68
C ALA A 200 21.90 5.04 5.64
N HIS A 201 23.12 5.46 6.01
CA HIS A 201 24.06 6.15 5.12
C HIS A 201 24.42 5.31 3.88
N LEU A 202 24.39 3.98 3.96
CA LEU A 202 24.66 3.07 2.82
C LEU A 202 23.53 3.15 1.79
N MET A 203 22.28 3.21 2.25
CA MET A 203 21.11 3.40 1.38
C MET A 203 21.13 4.79 0.74
N THR A 204 21.47 5.81 1.50
CA THR A 204 21.63 7.19 0.99
C THR A 204 22.73 7.28 -0.07
N ALA A 205 23.89 6.65 0.15
CA ALA A 205 24.98 6.61 -0.85
C ALA A 205 24.56 5.82 -2.12
N MET A 206 23.76 4.78 -1.97
CA MET A 206 23.19 4.04 -3.11
C MET A 206 22.23 4.92 -3.92
N LEU A 207 21.32 5.63 -3.26
CA LEU A 207 20.38 6.55 -3.90
C LEU A 207 21.08 7.71 -4.60
N GLU A 208 22.18 8.22 -4.05
CA GLU A 208 23.00 9.22 -4.71
C GLU A 208 23.53 8.74 -6.07
N LYS A 209 24.03 7.50 -6.14
CA LYS A 209 24.49 6.89 -7.40
C LYS A 209 23.32 6.72 -8.39
N VAL A 210 22.15 6.31 -7.90
CA VAL A 210 20.93 6.23 -8.73
C VAL A 210 20.59 7.61 -9.30
N ARG A 211 20.57 8.66 -8.47
CA ARG A 211 20.30 10.04 -8.90
C ARG A 211 21.31 10.54 -9.95
N GLN A 212 22.59 10.26 -9.75
CA GLN A 212 23.63 10.65 -10.71
C GLN A 212 23.41 10.00 -12.08
N ARG A 213 23.15 8.68 -12.11
CA ARG A 213 22.88 7.96 -13.38
C ARG A 213 21.57 8.43 -14.01
N PHE A 214 20.53 8.64 -13.21
CA PHE A 214 19.23 9.14 -13.66
C PHE A 214 19.35 10.52 -14.33
N ASN A 215 20.11 11.45 -13.73
CA ASN A 215 20.34 12.78 -14.28
C ASN A 215 21.11 12.70 -15.62
N ALA A 216 22.08 11.80 -15.74
CA ALA A 216 22.80 11.58 -17.00
C ALA A 216 21.83 11.12 -18.10
N ILE A 217 20.97 10.12 -17.81
CA ILE A 217 19.94 9.64 -18.74
C ILE A 217 18.97 10.76 -19.14
N ALA A 218 18.46 11.54 -18.17
CA ALA A 218 17.55 12.64 -18.46
C ALA A 218 18.20 13.69 -19.39
N SER A 219 19.48 13.98 -19.17
CA SER A 219 20.28 14.88 -20.03
C SER A 219 20.48 14.30 -21.43
N GLU A 220 20.83 13.03 -21.57
CA GLU A 220 20.98 12.31 -22.85
C GLU A 220 19.66 12.34 -23.64
N GLN A 221 18.53 12.11 -22.95
CA GLN A 221 17.19 12.10 -23.55
C GLN A 221 16.63 13.53 -23.80
N ARG A 222 17.29 14.56 -23.29
CA ARG A 222 16.91 16.00 -23.43
C ARG A 222 15.45 16.27 -23.03
N ARG A 223 14.95 15.60 -22.00
CA ARG A 223 13.60 15.77 -21.50
C ARG A 223 13.54 15.71 -19.96
N PRO A 224 12.61 16.42 -19.34
CA PRO A 224 12.44 16.35 -17.90
C PRO A 224 11.94 14.96 -17.52
N MET A 225 12.58 14.37 -16.53
CA MET A 225 12.20 13.09 -15.91
C MET A 225 12.14 13.25 -14.40
N ARG A 226 11.42 12.38 -13.72
CA ARG A 226 11.26 12.44 -12.26
C ARG A 226 11.68 11.13 -11.60
N LEU A 227 12.52 11.20 -10.58
CA LEU A 227 12.83 10.09 -9.69
C LEU A 227 11.91 10.14 -8.48
N ILE A 228 11.06 9.13 -8.32
CA ILE A 228 10.04 9.05 -7.28
C ILE A 228 10.41 7.89 -6.35
N VAL A 229 10.19 8.08 -5.05
CA VAL A 229 10.33 7.01 -4.06
C VAL A 229 9.01 6.75 -3.36
N ARG A 230 8.63 5.48 -3.22
CA ARG A 230 7.52 5.04 -2.39
C ARG A 230 8.08 4.50 -1.09
N VAL A 231 7.61 5.01 0.06
CA VAL A 231 8.23 4.80 1.37
C VAL A 231 7.20 4.42 2.44
N PRO A 232 7.63 3.92 3.61
CA PRO A 232 6.75 3.68 4.75
C PRO A 232 5.89 4.88 5.13
N PRO A 233 4.75 4.66 5.84
CA PRO A 233 3.71 5.66 6.05
C PRO A 233 4.08 6.80 7.01
N THR A 234 5.13 6.66 7.81
CA THR A 234 5.57 7.68 8.78
C THR A 234 7.07 7.93 8.67
N LEU A 235 7.54 9.10 9.08
CA LEU A 235 8.98 9.41 9.16
C LEU A 235 9.70 8.46 10.14
N LYS A 236 9.04 8.08 11.25
CA LYS A 236 9.58 7.10 12.20
C LYS A 236 9.80 5.74 11.53
N ASN A 237 8.82 5.26 10.76
CA ASN A 237 8.97 4.00 10.03
C ASN A 237 10.06 4.07 8.95
N CYS A 238 10.22 5.22 8.29
CA CYS A 238 11.33 5.44 7.37
C CYS A 238 12.68 5.31 8.07
N THR A 239 12.86 5.94 9.24
CA THR A 239 14.07 5.84 10.06
C THR A 239 14.33 4.39 10.51
N TRP A 240 13.29 3.72 11.00
CA TRP A 240 13.36 2.30 11.37
C TRP A 240 13.78 1.40 10.20
N SER A 241 13.40 1.74 8.97
CA SER A 241 13.82 1.04 7.75
C SER A 241 15.22 1.44 7.25
N GLY A 242 15.87 2.44 7.87
CA GLY A 242 17.17 2.98 7.42
C GLY A 242 17.06 3.91 6.22
N LEU A 243 15.98 4.69 6.10
CA LEU A 243 15.73 5.63 5.02
C LEU A 243 15.84 7.08 5.53
N GLU A 244 16.89 7.81 5.11
CA GLU A 244 17.17 9.18 5.55
C GLU A 244 16.41 10.22 4.69
N ILE A 245 15.08 10.25 4.82
CA ILE A 245 14.18 11.05 3.97
C ILE A 245 14.55 12.54 3.94
N ALA A 246 14.88 13.12 5.10
CA ALA A 246 15.30 14.52 5.19
C ALA A 246 16.54 14.78 4.32
N THR A 247 17.57 13.95 4.44
CA THR A 247 18.79 14.03 3.65
C THR A 247 18.52 13.88 2.15
N TRP A 248 17.61 12.96 1.78
CA TRP A 248 17.26 12.75 0.37
C TRP A 248 16.56 13.97 -0.24
N MET A 249 15.70 14.62 0.53
CA MET A 249 15.06 15.87 0.12
C MET A 249 16.04 17.04 0.08
N GLU A 250 16.89 17.22 1.10
CA GLU A 250 17.87 18.29 1.19
C GLU A 250 18.92 18.25 0.09
N ARG A 251 19.35 17.03 -0.30
CA ARG A 251 20.37 16.80 -1.34
C ARG A 251 19.79 16.69 -2.75
N ASP A 252 18.49 16.88 -2.93
CA ASP A 252 17.83 16.78 -4.23
C ASP A 252 17.94 15.40 -4.90
N PHE A 253 17.96 14.34 -4.09
CA PHE A 253 18.05 12.99 -4.62
C PHE A 253 16.72 12.48 -5.16
N ILE A 254 15.60 13.06 -4.74
CA ILE A 254 14.25 12.66 -5.14
C ILE A 254 13.41 13.87 -5.57
N ASP A 255 12.57 13.69 -6.59
CA ASP A 255 11.65 14.72 -7.09
C ASP A 255 10.26 14.61 -6.45
N ALA A 256 9.88 13.42 -5.99
CA ALA A 256 8.66 13.19 -5.26
C ALA A 256 8.78 11.99 -4.32
N ILE A 257 7.92 11.99 -3.30
CA ILE A 257 7.81 10.93 -2.31
C ILE A 257 6.35 10.50 -2.16
N ILE A 258 6.13 9.18 -2.02
CA ILE A 258 4.83 8.56 -1.82
C ILE A 258 4.85 7.80 -0.49
N PRO A 259 4.54 8.46 0.65
CA PRO A 259 4.31 7.73 1.88
C PRO A 259 3.08 6.84 1.75
N ALA A 260 3.19 5.58 2.10
CA ALA A 260 2.12 4.63 1.85
C ALA A 260 2.00 3.57 2.94
N GLN A 261 0.78 3.28 3.35
CA GLN A 261 0.46 2.10 4.13
C GLN A 261 0.31 0.91 3.19
N VAL A 262 0.93 -0.22 3.53
CA VAL A 262 0.80 -1.45 2.75
C VAL A 262 -0.47 -2.18 3.14
N MET A 263 -1.15 -2.79 2.17
CA MET A 263 -2.28 -3.71 2.33
C MET A 263 -3.54 -3.12 2.96
N THR A 264 -3.62 -1.80 3.18
CA THR A 264 -4.85 -1.16 3.66
C THR A 264 -5.00 0.27 3.16
N LEU A 265 -6.24 0.69 2.91
CA LEU A 265 -6.58 2.08 2.60
C LEU A 265 -6.43 2.92 3.86
N ALA A 266 -5.44 3.82 3.86
CA ALA A 266 -5.14 4.65 5.01
C ALA A 266 -5.87 5.99 4.95
N HIS A 267 -6.64 6.29 6.01
CA HIS A 267 -7.43 7.53 6.14
C HIS A 267 -6.70 8.62 6.93
N ASP A 268 -5.69 8.25 7.72
CA ASP A 268 -5.09 9.11 8.76
C ASP A 268 -3.55 9.04 8.79
N MET A 269 -2.90 8.71 7.64
CA MET A 269 -1.44 8.82 7.53
C MET A 269 -0.97 10.25 7.83
N PRO A 270 0.12 10.44 8.59
CA PRO A 270 0.64 11.77 8.93
C PRO A 270 1.41 12.40 7.76
N LEU A 271 0.71 12.64 6.64
CA LEU A 271 1.30 13.19 5.41
C LEU A 271 1.76 14.64 5.59
N ASP A 272 1.17 15.36 6.53
CA ASP A 272 1.58 16.71 6.92
C ASP A 272 3.02 16.77 7.42
N GLU A 273 3.53 15.73 8.09
CA GLU A 273 4.94 15.63 8.49
C GLU A 273 5.88 15.63 7.27
N PHE A 274 5.55 14.86 6.23
CA PHE A 274 6.32 14.84 4.98
C PHE A 274 6.19 16.16 4.20
N VAL A 275 4.99 16.76 4.18
CA VAL A 275 4.77 18.07 3.55
C VAL A 275 5.56 19.17 4.24
N GLN A 276 5.61 19.17 5.57
CA GLN A 276 6.42 20.12 6.34
C GLN A 276 7.91 19.93 6.08
N LEU A 277 8.37 18.67 6.04
CA LEU A 277 9.76 18.34 5.73
C LEU A 277 10.15 18.79 4.32
N ALA A 278 9.31 18.55 3.32
CA ALA A 278 9.54 18.98 1.94
C ALA A 278 9.63 20.52 1.82
N LYS A 279 8.77 21.25 2.55
CA LYS A 279 8.82 22.71 2.62
C LYS A 279 10.08 23.22 3.31
N ALA A 280 10.53 22.56 4.38
CA ALA A 280 11.75 22.93 5.11
C ALA A 280 13.01 22.73 4.25
N ALA A 281 13.06 21.68 3.45
CA ALA A 281 14.16 21.40 2.52
C ALA A 281 14.24 22.39 1.32
N LYS A 282 13.16 23.10 1.00
CA LYS A 282 13.05 24.02 -0.14
C LYS A 282 14.13 25.11 -0.24
N PRO A 283 14.62 25.72 0.86
CA PRO A 283 15.67 26.74 0.77
C PRO A 283 16.97 26.26 0.13
N ALA A 284 17.25 24.96 0.17
CA ALA A 284 18.44 24.36 -0.44
C ALA A 284 18.23 23.96 -1.92
N LYS A 285 16.99 24.08 -2.45
CA LYS A 285 16.60 23.54 -3.75
C LYS A 285 16.00 24.58 -4.69
N SER A 286 16.16 24.32 -5.98
CA SER A 286 15.42 25.03 -7.03
C SER A 286 13.94 24.58 -7.11
N LYS A 287 13.61 23.36 -6.65
CA LYS A 287 12.27 22.78 -6.73
C LYS A 287 11.95 21.97 -5.47
N GLU A 288 10.76 22.17 -4.93
CA GLU A 288 10.23 21.43 -3.78
C GLU A 288 9.96 19.96 -4.15
N CYS A 289 10.34 19.03 -3.26
CA CYS A 289 9.96 17.63 -3.38
C CYS A 289 8.43 17.48 -3.23
N GLU A 290 7.77 16.90 -4.22
CA GLU A 290 6.32 16.73 -4.18
C GLU A 290 5.95 15.55 -3.25
N VAL A 291 5.02 15.77 -2.32
CA VAL A 291 4.43 14.70 -1.53
C VAL A 291 3.13 14.24 -2.21
N ILE A 292 3.07 12.95 -2.53
CA ILE A 292 1.94 12.31 -3.22
C ILE A 292 1.25 11.38 -2.23
N GLY A 293 -0.06 11.47 -2.10
CA GLY A 293 -0.85 10.57 -1.26
C GLY A 293 -0.95 9.16 -1.87
N SER A 294 -1.22 8.17 -1.04
CA SER A 294 -1.40 6.79 -1.49
C SER A 294 -2.77 6.26 -1.08
N LEU A 295 -3.48 5.70 -2.06
CA LEU A 295 -4.74 5.01 -1.87
C LEU A 295 -4.56 3.53 -2.24
N TYR A 296 -4.93 2.63 -1.34
CA TYR A 296 -4.76 1.20 -1.53
C TYR A 296 -6.09 0.51 -1.83
N GLY A 297 -6.09 -0.47 -2.72
CA GLY A 297 -7.28 -1.23 -3.13
C GLY A 297 -7.84 -2.23 -2.10
N ARG A 298 -7.48 -2.10 -0.83
CA ARG A 298 -7.99 -2.93 0.26
C ARG A 298 -8.32 -2.08 1.47
N ALA A 299 -9.36 -2.45 2.23
CA ALA A 299 -9.80 -1.78 3.44
C ALA A 299 -10.11 -2.79 4.54
N GLY A 300 -10.03 -2.35 5.81
CA GLY A 300 -10.43 -3.16 6.96
C GLY A 300 -9.54 -4.37 7.19
N TYR A 301 -8.26 -4.24 6.91
CA TYR A 301 -7.30 -5.32 7.07
C TYR A 301 -6.88 -5.44 8.53
N ASN A 302 -7.16 -6.57 9.14
CA ASN A 302 -6.67 -6.95 10.45
C ASN A 302 -5.80 -8.20 10.27
N TRP A 303 -4.49 -8.04 10.33
CA TRP A 303 -3.55 -9.17 10.27
C TRP A 303 -3.14 -9.53 11.69
N PRO A 304 -3.66 -10.60 12.25
CA PRO A 304 -3.13 -11.10 13.49
C PRO A 304 -1.82 -11.85 13.20
N PHE A 305 -0.71 -11.15 13.25
CA PHE A 305 0.58 -11.81 13.40
C PHE A 305 0.71 -12.23 14.87
N SER A 306 0.15 -13.35 15.25
CA SER A 306 0.50 -14.02 16.49
C SER A 306 1.20 -15.33 16.13
N ALA A 307 2.25 -15.65 16.86
CA ALA A 307 3.01 -16.91 16.71
C ALA A 307 2.16 -18.18 16.91
N GLU A 308 0.93 -18.01 17.38
CA GLU A 308 -0.05 -19.08 17.62
C GLU A 308 -0.98 -19.36 16.42
N HIS A 309 -0.85 -18.61 15.32
CA HIS A 309 -1.72 -18.79 14.16
C HIS A 309 -1.07 -19.71 13.14
N ASP A 310 -1.62 -20.90 13.04
CA ASP A 310 -1.39 -21.91 12.01
C ASP A 310 -1.46 -21.29 10.59
N ALA A 311 -0.70 -21.83 9.65
CA ALA A 311 -0.73 -21.46 8.23
C ALA A 311 -2.14 -21.49 7.62
N ALA A 312 -3.07 -22.26 8.20
CA ALA A 312 -4.49 -22.24 7.84
C ALA A 312 -5.20 -20.95 8.27
N ALA A 313 -4.76 -20.29 9.34
CA ALA A 313 -5.26 -18.98 9.76
C ALA A 313 -4.69 -17.85 8.88
N TYR A 314 -3.55 -18.06 8.23
CA TYR A 314 -3.00 -17.17 7.21
C TYR A 314 -3.93 -16.97 6.01
N SER A 315 -4.81 -17.94 5.74
CA SER A 315 -5.84 -17.84 4.71
C SER A 315 -7.05 -17.00 5.13
N ALA A 316 -7.15 -16.60 6.39
CA ALA A 316 -8.22 -15.77 6.92
C ALA A 316 -7.92 -14.26 6.79
N GLU A 317 -7.34 -13.84 5.68
CA GLU A 317 -7.19 -12.42 5.32
C GLU A 317 -8.55 -11.74 5.28
N VAL A 318 -8.79 -10.86 6.22
CA VAL A 318 -10.01 -10.07 6.25
C VAL A 318 -9.78 -8.75 5.55
N SER A 319 -9.62 -8.81 4.25
CA SER A 319 -9.58 -7.61 3.42
C SER A 319 -10.77 -7.55 2.49
N ARG A 320 -11.34 -6.37 2.34
CA ARG A 320 -12.42 -6.08 1.40
C ARG A 320 -11.99 -4.98 0.44
N THR A 321 -12.59 -4.94 -0.73
CA THR A 321 -12.44 -3.79 -1.63
C THR A 321 -13.07 -2.57 -0.95
N PRO A 322 -12.35 -1.43 -0.90
CA PRO A 322 -12.93 -0.19 -0.41
C PRO A 322 -14.13 0.22 -1.27
N THR A 323 -15.14 0.79 -0.65
CA THR A 323 -16.22 1.46 -1.37
C THR A 323 -15.74 2.78 -1.93
N SER A 324 -16.44 3.34 -2.94
CA SER A 324 -16.19 4.68 -3.47
C SER A 324 -16.18 5.74 -2.36
N ALA A 325 -17.09 5.60 -1.38
CA ALA A 325 -17.18 6.49 -0.23
C ALA A 325 -15.94 6.43 0.69
N GLN A 326 -15.34 5.25 0.86
CA GLN A 326 -14.10 5.08 1.62
C GLN A 326 -12.90 5.65 0.88
N PHE A 327 -12.80 5.42 -0.43
CA PHE A 327 -11.77 6.05 -1.25
C PHE A 327 -11.86 7.57 -1.20
N LEU A 328 -13.07 8.11 -1.33
CA LEU A 328 -13.29 9.57 -1.29
C LEU A 328 -12.92 10.15 0.07
N GLY A 329 -13.35 9.52 1.18
CA GLY A 329 -12.98 9.95 2.52
C GLY A 329 -11.48 9.97 2.75
N ALA A 330 -10.77 8.91 2.35
CA ALA A 330 -9.31 8.85 2.43
C ALA A 330 -8.64 9.94 1.60
N ALA A 331 -9.09 10.16 0.35
CA ALA A 331 -8.52 11.18 -0.52
C ALA A 331 -8.72 12.59 0.04
N LEU A 332 -9.89 12.90 0.61
CA LEU A 332 -10.17 14.20 1.24
C LEU A 332 -9.31 14.41 2.50
N ASN A 333 -9.12 13.38 3.32
CA ASN A 333 -8.21 13.46 4.47
C ASN A 333 -6.77 13.75 4.03
N GLN A 334 -6.27 13.03 3.02
CA GLN A 334 -4.92 13.24 2.50
C GLN A 334 -4.76 14.63 1.87
N ARG A 335 -5.81 15.16 1.19
CA ARG A 335 -5.81 16.55 0.71
C ARG A 335 -5.77 17.56 1.84
N TYR A 336 -6.50 17.34 2.91
CA TYR A 336 -6.45 18.19 4.10
C TYR A 336 -5.03 18.25 4.71
N LEU A 337 -4.31 17.13 4.68
CA LEU A 337 -2.92 17.05 5.15
C LEU A 337 -1.89 17.62 4.16
N GLY A 338 -2.34 18.19 3.03
CA GLY A 338 -1.53 19.00 2.13
C GLY A 338 -1.09 18.34 0.83
N VAL A 339 -1.58 17.15 0.48
CA VAL A 339 -1.28 16.53 -0.81
C VAL A 339 -2.36 16.87 -1.85
N THR A 340 -1.98 16.94 -3.12
CA THR A 340 -2.89 17.28 -4.22
C THR A 340 -3.04 16.18 -5.25
N ARG A 341 -2.18 15.19 -5.20
CA ARG A 341 -2.16 14.04 -6.12
C ARG A 341 -2.15 12.74 -5.34
N HIS A 342 -2.70 11.69 -5.94
CA HIS A 342 -2.74 10.37 -5.35
C HIS A 342 -2.20 9.31 -6.30
N GLN A 343 -1.45 8.35 -5.73
CA GLN A 343 -1.17 7.06 -6.33
C GLN A 343 -2.23 6.07 -5.85
N ILE A 344 -2.84 5.35 -6.78
CA ILE A 344 -3.71 4.22 -6.46
C ILE A 344 -2.90 2.95 -6.71
N TYR A 345 -2.74 2.16 -5.65
CA TYR A 345 -1.87 0.99 -5.65
C TYR A 345 -2.69 -0.30 -5.62
N ASN A 346 -2.35 -1.24 -6.50
CA ASN A 346 -2.98 -2.57 -6.62
C ASN A 346 -4.52 -2.54 -6.70
N TYR A 347 -5.07 -1.55 -7.38
CA TYR A 347 -6.50 -1.44 -7.65
C TYR A 347 -6.72 -0.99 -9.08
N ILE A 348 -7.52 -1.74 -9.82
CA ILE A 348 -7.77 -1.45 -11.24
C ILE A 348 -8.94 -0.47 -11.31
N LEU A 349 -8.63 0.83 -11.20
CA LEU A 349 -9.61 1.90 -11.05
C LEU A 349 -10.61 1.99 -12.21
N HIS A 350 -10.17 1.76 -13.44
CA HIS A 350 -11.04 1.88 -14.62
C HIS A 350 -12.21 0.89 -14.63
N THR A 351 -12.15 -0.20 -13.86
CA THR A 351 -13.26 -1.16 -13.75
C THR A 351 -14.35 -0.71 -12.77
N ASP A 352 -14.13 0.39 -12.03
CA ASP A 352 -15.06 0.93 -11.04
C ASP A 352 -15.42 2.39 -11.35
N ALA A 353 -16.44 2.56 -12.20
CA ALA A 353 -16.92 3.88 -12.59
C ALA A 353 -17.40 4.73 -11.39
N SER A 354 -17.93 4.11 -10.34
CA SER A 354 -18.38 4.81 -9.12
C SER A 354 -17.21 5.46 -8.41
N THR A 355 -16.13 4.70 -8.17
CA THR A 355 -14.92 5.23 -7.54
C THR A 355 -14.21 6.25 -8.44
N CYS A 356 -14.16 6.02 -9.75
CA CYS A 356 -13.65 7.01 -10.71
C CYS A 356 -14.38 8.35 -10.58
N ASN A 357 -15.71 8.32 -10.61
CA ASN A 357 -16.54 9.51 -10.53
C ASN A 357 -16.38 10.22 -9.17
N ALA A 358 -16.39 9.48 -8.07
CA ALA A 358 -16.22 10.03 -6.73
C ALA A 358 -14.86 10.74 -6.58
N LEU A 359 -13.77 10.12 -7.01
CA LEU A 359 -12.42 10.70 -6.92
C LEU A 359 -12.19 11.87 -7.89
N THR A 360 -12.88 11.90 -9.03
CA THR A 360 -12.77 12.96 -10.01
C THR A 360 -13.60 14.19 -9.64
N SER A 361 -14.85 13.98 -9.24
CA SER A 361 -15.77 15.05 -8.84
C SER A 361 -15.55 15.54 -7.42
N LEU A 362 -14.98 14.72 -6.56
CA LEU A 362 -14.88 14.88 -5.11
C LEU A 362 -16.27 15.04 -4.44
N LYS A 363 -17.28 14.38 -4.99
CA LYS A 363 -18.68 14.41 -4.52
C LYS A 363 -19.21 13.01 -4.25
N GLY A 364 -20.23 12.92 -3.42
CA GLY A 364 -20.93 11.69 -3.04
C GLY A 364 -20.83 11.38 -1.55
N GLU A 365 -21.28 10.20 -1.15
CA GLU A 365 -21.09 9.69 0.22
C GLU A 365 -19.59 9.63 0.56
N ARG A 366 -19.21 10.05 1.75
CA ARG A 366 -17.84 9.95 2.29
C ARG A 366 -17.85 9.08 3.53
N ARG A 367 -16.86 8.22 3.65
CA ARG A 367 -16.64 7.40 4.84
C ARG A 367 -15.23 7.59 5.32
N TYR A 368 -15.11 8.19 6.50
CA TYR A 368 -13.84 8.38 7.20
C TYR A 368 -13.66 7.24 8.18
N GLN A 369 -12.50 6.62 8.18
CA GLN A 369 -12.22 5.45 9.02
C GLN A 369 -10.97 5.66 9.85
N ILE A 370 -10.92 4.99 10.99
CA ILE A 370 -9.67 4.78 11.70
C ILE A 370 -8.94 3.65 10.98
N THR A 371 -7.75 3.94 10.48
CA THR A 371 -6.95 2.96 9.77
C THR A 371 -6.41 1.89 10.72
N GLN A 372 -6.47 0.64 10.29
CA GLN A 372 -5.83 -0.47 10.98
C GLN A 372 -4.43 -0.66 10.40
N GLY A 373 -3.41 -0.71 11.27
CA GLY A 373 -2.02 -0.95 10.85
C GLY A 373 -1.79 -2.39 10.40
N TYR A 374 -0.87 -2.56 9.45
CA TYR A 374 -0.58 -3.86 8.84
C TYR A 374 0.62 -4.59 9.44
N PHE A 375 1.63 -3.86 9.91
CA PHE A 375 2.86 -4.45 10.43
C PHE A 375 3.00 -4.24 11.93
N TYR A 376 3.42 -5.31 12.62
CA TYR A 376 3.86 -5.27 14.01
C TYR A 376 5.29 -5.81 14.04
N ASP A 377 6.26 -5.00 14.47
CA ASP A 377 7.56 -5.55 14.79
C ASP A 377 7.57 -6.13 16.21
N LYS A 378 8.56 -6.99 16.49
CA LYS A 378 8.73 -7.65 17.79
C LYS A 378 8.99 -6.66 18.94
N GLU A 379 9.46 -5.47 18.61
CA GLU A 379 9.89 -4.44 19.57
C GLU A 379 8.92 -3.27 19.68
N ASP A 380 7.75 -3.36 19.01
CA ASP A 380 6.72 -2.29 18.93
C ASP A 380 7.25 -0.96 18.34
N ASN A 381 8.34 -1.04 17.55
CA ASN A 381 8.97 0.14 16.92
C ASN A 381 8.22 0.57 15.67
N TYR A 382 7.44 -0.33 15.08
CA TYR A 382 6.65 -0.03 13.88
C TYR A 382 5.29 0.54 14.30
N GLU A 383 5.26 1.82 14.60
CA GLU A 383 4.02 2.53 14.90
C GLU A 383 3.41 3.15 13.64
N TYR A 384 2.38 2.52 13.12
CA TYR A 384 1.27 3.25 12.54
C TYR A 384 0.15 3.23 13.57
N ARG A 385 -0.34 4.40 13.99
CA ARG A 385 -1.27 4.61 15.13
C ARG A 385 -2.28 3.47 15.30
N LYS A 386 -1.95 2.54 16.17
CA LYS A 386 -2.71 1.33 16.43
C LYS A 386 -3.84 1.66 17.41
N GLN A 387 -4.94 2.20 16.89
CA GLN A 387 -6.12 2.43 17.72
C GLN A 387 -7.01 1.20 17.79
N LEU A 388 -7.01 0.36 16.75
CA LEU A 388 -7.87 -0.80 16.57
C LEU A 388 -7.05 -2.04 16.15
N PRO A 389 -7.46 -3.27 16.53
CA PRO A 389 -8.60 -3.60 17.39
C PRO A 389 -8.33 -3.32 18.87
N VAL A 390 -9.39 -3.12 19.64
CA VAL A 390 -9.31 -2.95 21.10
C VAL A 390 -10.40 -3.72 21.82
N ALA A 391 -10.03 -4.42 22.93
CA ALA A 391 -10.98 -5.17 23.74
C ALA A 391 -11.91 -4.23 24.53
N LEU A 392 -13.22 -4.48 24.47
CA LEU A 392 -14.23 -3.78 25.24
C LEU A 392 -14.44 -4.46 26.59
N HIS A 393 -14.26 -3.68 27.67
CA HIS A 393 -14.47 -4.16 29.03
C HIS A 393 -15.51 -3.29 29.75
N PRO A 394 -16.49 -3.88 30.46
CA PRO A 394 -17.44 -3.11 31.25
C PRO A 394 -16.74 -2.15 32.22
N GLY A 395 -17.21 -0.90 32.27
CA GLY A 395 -16.66 0.15 33.12
C GLY A 395 -15.35 0.78 32.64
N LYS A 396 -14.74 0.32 31.54
CA LYS A 396 -13.57 0.97 30.94
C LYS A 396 -14.00 1.90 29.79
N LYS A 397 -13.38 3.07 29.72
CA LYS A 397 -13.50 3.99 28.59
C LYS A 397 -12.40 3.72 27.58
N ILE A 398 -12.76 3.77 26.30
CA ILE A 398 -11.84 3.72 25.16
C ILE A 398 -11.90 5.10 24.51
N ALA A 399 -10.74 5.71 24.31
CA ALA A 399 -10.59 6.96 23.57
C ALA A 399 -9.98 6.67 22.20
N LEU A 400 -10.63 7.16 21.15
CA LEU A 400 -10.22 7.05 19.76
C LEU A 400 -10.20 8.42 19.12
N ARG A 401 -9.45 8.55 18.02
CA ARG A 401 -9.44 9.77 17.22
C ARG A 401 -9.67 9.43 15.74
N ILE A 402 -10.49 10.21 15.07
CA ILE A 402 -10.79 10.07 13.66
C ILE A 402 -10.54 11.39 12.93
N LEU A 403 -9.93 11.33 11.76
CA LEU A 403 -9.63 12.48 10.92
C LEU A 403 -10.78 12.71 9.92
N ILE A 404 -11.21 13.97 9.77
CA ILE A 404 -12.18 14.41 8.76
C ILE A 404 -11.58 15.56 7.97
N GLY A 405 -11.35 15.35 6.68
CA GLY A 405 -10.61 16.29 5.81
C GLY A 405 -11.46 17.43 5.24
N GLU A 406 -12.76 17.44 5.47
CA GLU A 406 -13.70 18.46 4.99
C GLU A 406 -14.40 19.19 6.14
N ASP A 407 -15.02 20.31 5.80
CA ASP A 407 -15.94 20.99 6.74
C ASP A 407 -17.29 20.25 6.72
N PRO A 408 -17.72 19.64 7.83
CA PRO A 408 -18.93 18.83 7.89
C PRO A 408 -20.23 19.64 7.96
N THR A 409 -20.21 20.94 7.69
CA THR A 409 -21.44 21.77 7.65
C THR A 409 -22.33 21.35 6.48
N GLN A 410 -23.64 21.27 6.70
CA GLN A 410 -24.67 20.91 5.72
C GLN A 410 -24.66 19.42 5.26
N VAL A 411 -24.39 18.51 6.18
CA VAL A 411 -24.37 17.07 5.88
C VAL A 411 -25.17 16.29 6.95
N ASN A 412 -25.69 15.14 6.53
CA ASN A 412 -26.15 14.12 7.47
C ASN A 412 -24.97 13.22 7.82
N ALA A 413 -24.68 13.04 9.08
CA ALA A 413 -23.56 12.24 9.53
C ALA A 413 -23.98 11.14 10.50
N TYR A 414 -23.27 10.01 10.44
CA TYR A 414 -23.47 8.86 11.32
C TYR A 414 -22.11 8.36 11.81
N LEU A 415 -22.00 8.10 13.11
CA LEU A 415 -20.90 7.32 13.65
C LEU A 415 -21.29 5.85 13.62
N ARG A 416 -20.40 5.02 13.08
CA ARG A 416 -20.54 3.56 13.04
C ARG A 416 -19.41 2.89 13.79
N ILE A 417 -19.73 1.89 14.57
CA ILE A 417 -18.79 1.09 15.34
C ILE A 417 -18.97 -0.37 14.97
N GLY A 418 -17.91 -0.99 14.52
CA GLY A 418 -17.89 -2.40 14.18
C GLY A 418 -17.38 -3.25 15.34
N LEU A 419 -18.16 -4.27 15.66
CA LEU A 419 -17.91 -5.18 16.77
C LEU A 419 -17.59 -6.58 16.26
N GLN A 420 -16.68 -7.27 16.97
CA GLN A 420 -16.39 -8.69 16.82
C GLN A 420 -16.47 -9.37 18.19
N GLY A 421 -17.10 -10.55 18.24
CA GLY A 421 -17.22 -11.34 19.46
C GLY A 421 -17.71 -12.75 19.20
N ALA A 422 -17.56 -13.61 20.16
CA ALA A 422 -18.00 -15.00 20.06
C ALA A 422 -19.51 -15.10 19.82
N ASN A 423 -19.90 -15.81 18.77
CA ASN A 423 -21.27 -16.23 18.45
C ASN A 423 -22.25 -15.15 17.98
N ARG A 424 -21.81 -14.00 17.50
CA ARG A 424 -22.66 -12.94 16.90
C ARG A 424 -23.88 -12.51 17.77
N ASP A 425 -23.82 -12.76 19.06
CA ASP A 425 -24.89 -12.41 20.02
C ASP A 425 -24.48 -11.15 20.77
N TYR A 426 -25.01 -10.02 20.32
CA TYR A 426 -24.77 -8.69 20.90
C TYR A 426 -25.94 -8.20 21.76
N ALA A 427 -26.93 -9.07 22.01
CA ALA A 427 -28.03 -8.74 22.89
C ALA A 427 -27.53 -8.42 24.31
N GLY A 428 -28.00 -7.32 24.88
CA GLY A 428 -27.61 -6.88 26.21
C GLY A 428 -26.31 -6.07 26.29
N VAL A 429 -25.69 -5.72 25.17
CA VAL A 429 -24.57 -4.77 25.16
C VAL A 429 -25.12 -3.34 25.29
N ALA A 430 -24.93 -2.72 26.46
CA ALA A 430 -25.28 -1.32 26.67
C ALA A 430 -24.03 -0.45 26.45
N MET A 431 -24.04 0.32 25.37
CA MET A 431 -22.92 1.16 24.92
C MET A 431 -23.27 2.63 25.03
N SER A 432 -22.34 3.41 25.57
CA SER A 432 -22.40 4.89 25.56
C SER A 432 -21.26 5.41 24.72
N VAL A 433 -21.58 6.36 23.85
CA VAL A 433 -20.63 6.94 22.90
C VAL A 433 -20.73 8.46 22.97
N SER A 434 -19.58 9.13 22.99
CA SER A 434 -19.51 10.58 22.83
C SER A 434 -18.57 10.96 21.69
N LEU A 435 -18.87 12.08 21.06
CA LEU A 435 -18.09 12.70 19.99
C LEU A 435 -17.73 14.12 20.42
N ASN A 436 -16.44 14.44 20.49
CA ASN A 436 -15.92 15.73 20.96
C ASN A 436 -16.54 16.19 22.28
N GLY A 437 -16.71 15.24 23.21
CA GLY A 437 -17.31 15.48 24.54
C GLY A 437 -18.84 15.54 24.58
N GLN A 438 -19.54 15.47 23.45
CA GLN A 438 -21.00 15.42 23.39
C GLN A 438 -21.49 13.98 23.30
N VAL A 439 -22.36 13.57 24.22
CA VAL A 439 -22.94 12.22 24.19
C VAL A 439 -23.89 12.11 23.01
N LEU A 440 -23.71 11.05 22.22
CA LEU A 440 -24.62 10.72 21.14
C LEU A 440 -25.83 9.96 21.71
N HIS A 441 -26.99 10.55 21.57
CA HIS A 441 -28.23 9.98 22.03
C HIS A 441 -28.85 9.05 20.99
N GLU A 442 -29.50 8.00 21.46
CA GLU A 442 -30.26 7.08 20.63
C GLU A 442 -31.48 7.80 20.02
N GLY A 443 -31.51 7.95 18.71
CA GLY A 443 -32.73 8.26 17.98
C GLY A 443 -33.61 7.02 17.86
N SER A 444 -34.90 7.15 17.57
CA SER A 444 -35.87 6.06 17.46
C SER A 444 -35.56 4.99 16.41
N THR A 445 -34.48 5.18 15.60
CA THR A 445 -33.97 4.25 14.58
C THR A 445 -32.50 3.93 14.79
N ALA A 446 -31.86 4.36 15.88
CA ALA A 446 -30.42 4.54 16.01
C ALA A 446 -29.64 3.27 16.38
N ASN A 447 -30.27 2.25 16.89
CA ASN A 447 -29.60 1.00 17.30
C ASN A 447 -29.99 -0.16 16.37
N GLN A 448 -29.91 0.03 15.07
CA GLN A 448 -29.99 -1.11 14.18
C GLN A 448 -28.64 -1.84 14.18
N LEU A 449 -28.61 -2.98 14.83
CA LEU A 449 -27.56 -3.97 14.66
C LEU A 449 -27.58 -4.44 13.21
N ILE A 450 -26.68 -3.91 12.39
CA ILE A 450 -26.56 -4.34 11.00
C ILE A 450 -25.58 -5.50 10.98
N VAL A 451 -26.09 -6.71 10.91
CA VAL A 451 -25.27 -7.89 10.72
C VAL A 451 -24.78 -7.88 9.27
N THR A 452 -23.47 -7.71 9.07
CA THR A 452 -22.89 -7.80 7.73
C THR A 452 -22.56 -9.24 7.40
N THR A 453 -23.18 -9.76 6.36
CA THR A 453 -22.68 -10.95 5.68
C THR A 453 -21.50 -10.50 4.82
N GLY A 454 -20.29 -10.96 5.16
CA GLY A 454 -19.08 -10.53 4.45
C GLY A 454 -19.11 -10.84 2.97
N THR A 455 -18.68 -9.88 2.18
CA THR A 455 -18.30 -10.13 0.78
C THR A 455 -16.89 -10.72 0.75
N ARG A 456 -16.75 -11.84 0.08
CA ARG A 456 -15.46 -12.51 -0.13
C ARG A 456 -14.68 -11.80 -1.20
N HIS A 457 -13.39 -11.61 -0.98
CA HIS A 457 -12.45 -11.17 -2.00
C HIS A 457 -11.42 -12.26 -2.28
N GLY A 458 -11.23 -12.54 -3.56
CA GLY A 458 -10.25 -13.53 -4.00
C GLY A 458 -10.66 -14.99 -3.72
N ASN A 459 -9.73 -15.91 -3.86
CA ASN A 459 -9.95 -17.36 -3.76
C ASN A 459 -10.20 -17.88 -2.33
N GLY A 460 -10.41 -17.02 -1.36
CA GLY A 460 -10.58 -17.35 0.05
C GLY A 460 -11.94 -16.99 0.62
N SER A 461 -12.43 -17.81 1.52
CA SER A 461 -13.65 -17.56 2.30
C SER A 461 -13.29 -16.75 3.55
N HIS A 462 -13.32 -15.43 3.45
CA HIS A 462 -12.96 -14.61 4.62
C HIS A 462 -14.21 -13.91 5.16
N ALA A 463 -14.50 -14.15 6.43
CA ALA A 463 -15.50 -13.36 7.13
C ALA A 463 -14.92 -11.96 7.39
N PRO A 464 -15.71 -10.88 7.29
CA PRO A 464 -15.24 -9.57 7.71
C PRO A 464 -14.87 -9.63 9.20
N PRO A 465 -13.91 -8.80 9.66
CA PRO A 465 -13.59 -8.69 11.08
C PRO A 465 -14.80 -8.19 11.87
N THR A 466 -15.65 -7.43 11.20
CA THR A 466 -16.88 -6.88 11.77
C THR A 466 -18.01 -7.88 11.62
N GLU A 467 -18.53 -8.34 12.74
CA GLU A 467 -19.70 -9.22 12.78
C GLU A 467 -21.00 -8.41 12.91
N ALA A 468 -20.93 -7.24 13.52
CA ALA A 468 -22.06 -6.35 13.69
C ALA A 468 -21.63 -4.88 13.75
N TYR A 469 -22.48 -4.00 13.22
CA TYR A 469 -22.34 -2.55 13.38
C TYR A 469 -23.40 -1.98 14.31
N VAL A 470 -22.98 -1.05 15.17
CA VAL A 470 -23.88 -0.18 15.92
C VAL A 470 -23.71 1.24 15.36
N GLN A 471 -24.82 1.91 15.09
CA GLN A 471 -24.82 3.22 14.43
C GLN A 471 -25.55 4.27 15.25
N TRP A 472 -24.95 5.46 15.35
CA TRP A 472 -25.55 6.64 15.98
C TRP A 472 -25.67 7.77 14.96
N PRO A 473 -26.86 8.41 14.84
CA PRO A 473 -26.98 9.65 14.08
C PRO A 473 -26.22 10.76 14.82
N ILE A 474 -25.52 11.58 14.07
CA ILE A 474 -24.90 12.80 14.59
C ILE A 474 -25.86 13.94 14.29
N SER A 475 -26.85 14.10 15.18
CA SER A 475 -27.95 15.08 15.00
C SER A 475 -27.49 16.54 15.08
N ASN A 476 -26.38 16.80 15.78
CA ASN A 476 -25.74 18.10 15.83
C ASN A 476 -24.42 18.06 15.09
N VAL A 477 -24.45 18.41 13.80
CA VAL A 477 -23.25 18.43 12.96
C VAL A 477 -22.20 19.43 13.49
N ALA A 478 -22.60 20.43 14.29
CA ALA A 478 -21.64 21.30 14.97
C ALA A 478 -20.72 20.57 15.97
N SER A 479 -21.05 19.34 16.35
CA SER A 479 -20.14 18.49 17.12
C SER A 479 -18.99 17.89 16.30
N LEU A 480 -19.09 17.89 14.97
CA LEU A 480 -18.02 17.51 14.06
C LEU A 480 -17.25 18.76 13.62
N HIS A 481 -15.95 18.61 13.43
CA HIS A 481 -15.13 19.66 12.83
C HIS A 481 -14.10 19.09 11.88
N ARG A 482 -13.63 19.92 10.99
CA ARG A 482 -12.53 19.59 10.11
C ARG A 482 -11.26 19.34 10.91
N GLY A 483 -10.58 18.24 10.66
CA GLY A 483 -9.41 17.79 11.40
C GLY A 483 -9.73 16.61 12.31
N TRP A 484 -8.99 16.48 13.41
CA TRP A 484 -9.13 15.38 14.35
C TRP A 484 -10.35 15.54 15.24
N ASN A 485 -11.18 14.50 15.34
CA ASN A 485 -12.34 14.40 16.20
C ASN A 485 -12.14 13.29 17.23
N ASP A 486 -12.45 13.55 18.48
CA ASP A 486 -12.29 12.63 19.59
C ASP A 486 -13.56 11.81 19.81
N ILE A 487 -13.44 10.50 19.93
CA ILE A 487 -14.53 9.56 20.19
C ILE A 487 -14.23 8.84 21.50
N GLU A 488 -15.16 8.90 22.46
CA GLU A 488 -15.10 8.07 23.66
C GLU A 488 -16.19 7.01 23.63
N ILE A 489 -15.81 5.76 23.92
CA ILE A 489 -16.71 4.61 23.94
C ILE A 489 -16.59 3.93 25.29
N SER A 490 -17.73 3.58 25.89
CA SER A 490 -17.80 2.77 27.10
C SER A 490 -18.94 1.78 27.02
N ILE A 491 -18.78 0.62 27.65
CA ILE A 491 -19.85 -0.36 27.83
C ILE A 491 -20.14 -0.51 29.32
N SER A 492 -21.42 -0.55 29.70
CA SER A 492 -21.85 -0.78 31.09
C SER A 492 -22.00 -2.28 31.39
N ALA A 493 -22.39 -3.06 30.39
CA ALA A 493 -22.52 -4.50 30.48
C ALA A 493 -22.19 -5.16 29.13
N SER A 494 -21.63 -6.34 29.18
CA SER A 494 -21.51 -7.23 28.03
C SER A 494 -21.57 -8.68 28.54
N PRO A 495 -22.43 -9.52 27.97
CA PRO A 495 -22.48 -10.94 28.34
C PRO A 495 -21.25 -11.73 27.85
N LYS A 496 -20.44 -11.14 26.97
CA LYS A 496 -19.30 -11.80 26.31
C LYS A 496 -18.13 -10.85 26.11
N ALA A 497 -16.96 -11.43 25.82
CA ALA A 497 -15.80 -10.68 25.37
C ALA A 497 -16.09 -10.10 23.97
N LEU A 498 -15.96 -8.79 23.84
CA LEU A 498 -16.14 -8.06 22.58
C LEU A 498 -14.85 -7.33 22.22
N GLN A 499 -14.62 -7.22 20.93
CA GLN A 499 -13.60 -6.35 20.38
C GLN A 499 -14.23 -5.27 19.48
N LEU A 500 -13.76 -4.06 19.65
CA LEU A 500 -13.98 -2.98 18.72
C LEU A 500 -12.96 -3.12 17.59
N VAL A 501 -13.45 -3.37 16.38
CA VAL A 501 -12.59 -3.70 15.24
C VAL A 501 -12.66 -2.66 14.13
N GLU A 502 -13.72 -1.84 14.14
CA GLU A 502 -13.91 -0.81 13.11
C GLU A 502 -14.61 0.42 13.70
N THR A 503 -14.20 1.60 13.27
CA THR A 503 -14.86 2.86 13.60
C THR A 503 -14.83 3.76 12.37
N GLU A 504 -15.99 4.24 11.96
CA GLU A 504 -16.13 5.13 10.81
C GLU A 504 -17.15 6.25 11.07
N ILE A 505 -16.94 7.39 10.43
CA ILE A 505 -17.96 8.44 10.28
C ILE A 505 -18.38 8.46 8.81
N ALA A 506 -19.65 8.18 8.58
CA ALA A 506 -20.27 8.30 7.27
C ALA A 506 -20.92 9.68 7.15
N VAL A 507 -20.68 10.35 6.02
CA VAL A 507 -21.16 11.71 5.74
C VAL A 507 -21.86 11.71 4.39
N ASN A 508 -23.10 12.15 4.34
CA ASN A 508 -23.91 12.29 3.13
C ASN A 508 -24.28 13.75 2.90
N GLU A 509 -24.28 14.19 1.66
CA GLU A 509 -24.82 15.49 1.30
C GLU A 509 -26.33 15.55 1.66
N ILE A 510 -26.80 16.70 2.12
CA ILE A 510 -28.23 16.96 2.26
C ILE A 510 -28.74 17.31 0.88
N GLU A 511 -29.66 16.52 0.31
CA GLU A 511 -30.35 16.83 -0.93
C GLU A 511 -31.18 18.12 -0.86
#